data_6cf5410f7dada64069590c0e5b2eea55
#
_entry.id   6cf5410f7dada64069590c0e5b2eea55
#
_cell.length_a   1.000
_cell.length_b   1.000
_cell.length_c   1.000
_cell.angle_alpha   90.00
_cell.angle_beta   90.00
_cell.angle_gamma   90.00
#
_symmetry.space_group_name_H-M   'P 1'
#
loop_
_entity.id
_entity.type
_entity.pdbx_description
1 polymer ?
#
loop_
_entity_poly.entity_id
_entity_poly.type
_entity_poly.pdbx_seq_one_letter_code
_entity_poly.pdbx_strand_id
1 'polypeptide(L)'
;MNKKECLIILERIRINWGWAVAKDIPFNSVINEMMRLFSQMPFFVVNSTIDELIFNGSDKPTFPKIYAECRKLYSKKLNEVDMAGGLNKDEL
;
A
#
# COMPACT_ATOMS: atom_id res chain seq x y z
N MET A 1 7.20 -1.15 -6.00
CA MET A 1 7.08 0.30 -6.26
C MET A 1 8.45 0.92 -6.48
N ASN A 2 8.53 1.92 -7.34
CA ASN A 2 9.77 2.68 -7.55
C ASN A 2 9.87 3.81 -6.52
N LYS A 3 11.00 4.55 -6.55
CA LYS A 3 11.24 5.65 -5.61
C LYS A 3 10.16 6.73 -5.67
N LYS A 4 9.74 7.10 -6.88
CA LYS A 4 8.73 8.14 -7.08
C LYS A 4 7.39 7.73 -6.46
N GLU A 5 7.00 6.48 -6.66
CA GLU A 5 5.76 5.95 -6.09
C GLU A 5 5.82 5.89 -4.56
N CYS A 6 6.97 5.48 -4.02
CA CYS A 6 7.17 5.50 -2.57
C CYS A 6 7.04 6.90 -1.99
N LEU A 7 7.61 7.89 -2.68
CA LEU A 7 7.50 9.29 -2.24
C LEU A 7 6.05 9.76 -2.20
N ILE A 8 5.24 9.37 -3.18
CA ILE A 8 3.81 9.71 -3.20
C ILE A 8 3.11 9.12 -1.98
N ILE A 9 3.34 7.85 -1.69
CA ILE A 9 2.71 7.20 -0.53
C ILE A 9 3.17 7.82 0.78
N LEU A 10 4.46 8.08 0.93
CA LEU A 10 5.00 8.70 2.14
C LEU A 10 4.41 10.09 2.35
N GLU A 11 4.22 10.87 1.29
CA GLU A 11 3.60 12.20 1.38
C GLU A 11 2.15 12.07 1.85
N ARG A 12 1.40 11.10 1.36
CA ARG A 12 0.04 10.85 1.80
C ARG A 12 -0.03 10.50 3.29
N ILE A 13 0.91 9.69 3.76
CA ILE A 13 1.00 9.34 5.18
C ILE A 13 1.29 10.59 6.00
N ARG A 14 2.21 11.42 5.54
CA ARG A 14 2.56 12.67 6.22
C ARG A 14 1.35 13.60 6.33
N ILE A 15 0.62 13.77 5.25
CA ILE A 15 -0.53 14.68 5.21
C ILE A 15 -1.64 14.22 6.14
N ASN A 16 -1.92 12.91 6.18
CA ASN A 16 -3.10 12.37 6.87
C ASN A 16 -2.85 12.02 8.33
N TRP A 17 -1.63 11.64 8.70
CA TRP A 17 -1.31 11.20 10.07
C TRP A 17 -0.18 11.98 10.73
N GLY A 18 0.40 12.93 10.01
CA GLY A 18 1.61 13.58 10.49
C GLY A 18 2.81 12.65 10.35
N TRP A 19 3.94 13.20 9.99
CA TRP A 19 5.16 12.43 9.80
C TRP A 19 6.05 12.56 11.01
N ALA A 20 6.38 11.44 11.61
CA ALA A 20 7.41 11.40 12.63
C ALA A 20 8.41 10.32 12.28
N VAL A 21 9.33 10.64 11.38
CA VAL A 21 10.57 9.87 11.27
C VAL A 21 11.46 10.32 12.40
N ALA A 22 12.04 9.39 13.13
CA ALA A 22 13.05 9.74 14.13
C ALA A 22 14.14 10.57 13.45
N LYS A 23 14.56 11.66 14.09
CA LYS A 23 15.48 12.62 13.46
C LYS A 23 16.83 12.00 13.08
N ASP A 24 17.19 10.90 13.71
CA ASP A 24 18.43 10.20 13.48
C ASP A 24 18.34 9.18 12.33
N ILE A 25 17.18 8.97 11.75
CA ILE A 25 17.02 8.05 10.63
C ILE A 25 17.02 8.83 9.33
N PRO A 26 17.99 8.59 8.43
CA PRO A 26 18.02 9.29 7.15
C PRO A 26 16.78 8.96 6.31
N PHE A 27 16.23 9.97 5.65
CA PHE A 27 15.04 9.81 4.81
C PHE A 27 15.23 8.77 3.70
N ASN A 28 16.43 8.74 3.11
CA ASN A 28 16.75 7.74 2.08
C ASN A 28 16.67 6.31 2.60
N SER A 29 17.00 6.09 3.87
CA SER A 29 16.88 4.76 4.48
C SER A 29 15.42 4.34 4.59
N VAL A 30 14.53 5.27 4.90
CA VAL A 30 13.08 5.00 4.95
C VAL A 30 12.57 4.62 3.57
N ILE A 31 12.96 5.37 2.55
CA ILE A 31 12.56 5.09 1.15
C ILE A 31 13.07 3.72 0.72
N ASN A 32 14.34 3.41 1.00
CA ASN A 32 14.94 2.14 0.62
C ASN A 32 14.24 0.97 1.29
N GLU A 33 13.92 1.11 2.58
CA GLU A 33 13.18 0.07 3.30
C GLU A 33 11.79 -0.13 2.73
N MET A 34 11.10 0.96 2.39
CA MET A 34 9.78 0.88 1.77
C MET A 34 9.85 0.20 0.41
N MET A 35 10.83 0.56 -0.42
CA MET A 35 11.03 -0.08 -1.71
C MET A 35 11.28 -1.57 -1.57
N ARG A 36 12.06 -1.97 -0.57
CA ARG A 36 12.35 -3.38 -0.30
C ARG A 36 11.09 -4.14 0.13
N LEU A 37 10.36 -3.59 1.10
CA LEU A 37 9.17 -4.24 1.64
C LEU A 37 8.06 -4.37 0.62
N PHE A 38 7.89 -3.37 -0.23
CA PHE A 38 6.79 -3.33 -1.20
C PHE A 38 7.26 -3.66 -2.63
N SER A 39 8.39 -4.35 -2.77
CA SER A 39 8.97 -4.65 -4.08
C SER A 39 8.03 -5.48 -4.97
N GLN A 40 7.21 -6.34 -4.37
CA GLN A 40 6.25 -7.19 -5.08
C GLN A 40 4.84 -6.64 -5.09
N MET A 41 4.65 -5.42 -4.58
CA MET A 41 3.32 -4.84 -4.43
C MET A 41 3.10 -3.75 -5.47
N PRO A 42 2.02 -3.84 -6.27
CA PRO A 42 1.70 -2.77 -7.22
C PRO A 42 1.35 -1.47 -6.51
N PHE A 43 1.72 -0.35 -7.11
CA PHE A 43 1.44 0.97 -6.55
C PHE A 43 -0.05 1.18 -6.28
N PHE A 44 -0.91 0.79 -7.22
CA PHE A 44 -2.35 1.02 -7.04
C PHE A 44 -2.92 0.29 -5.84
N VAL A 45 -2.37 -0.88 -5.50
CA VAL A 45 -2.80 -1.64 -4.32
C VAL A 45 -2.42 -0.89 -3.05
N VAL A 46 -1.18 -0.41 -2.99
CA VAL A 46 -0.72 0.36 -1.82
C VAL A 46 -1.51 1.65 -1.67
N ASN A 47 -1.72 2.35 -2.77
CA ASN A 47 -2.47 3.60 -2.77
C ASN A 47 -3.93 3.39 -2.32
N SER A 48 -4.58 2.32 -2.79
CA SER A 48 -5.93 1.96 -2.37
C SER A 48 -5.98 1.57 -0.90
N THR A 49 -4.94 0.89 -0.41
CA THR A 49 -4.84 0.53 1.01
C THR A 49 -4.76 1.78 1.87
N ILE A 50 -3.98 2.76 1.46
CA ILE A 50 -3.89 4.04 2.18
C ILE A 50 -5.27 4.71 2.22
N ASP A 51 -6.01 4.71 1.10
CA ASP A 51 -7.38 5.24 1.07
C ASP A 51 -8.27 4.56 2.10
N GLU A 52 -8.24 3.24 2.16
CA GLU A 52 -9.05 2.49 3.13
C GLU A 52 -8.69 2.82 4.56
N LEU A 53 -7.40 2.92 4.86
CA LEU A 53 -6.95 3.27 6.21
C LEU A 53 -7.43 4.67 6.61
N ILE A 54 -7.39 5.62 5.68
CA ILE A 54 -7.88 6.97 5.91
C ILE A 54 -9.38 6.96 6.18
N PHE A 55 -10.16 6.29 5.32
CA PHE A 55 -11.62 6.24 5.47
C PHE A 55 -12.05 5.53 6.74
N ASN A 56 -11.31 4.54 7.18
CA ASN A 56 -11.63 3.79 8.39
C ASN A 56 -11.17 4.50 9.67
N GLY A 57 -10.55 5.67 9.55
CA GLY A 57 -10.08 6.41 10.70
C GLY A 57 -8.95 5.72 11.47
N SER A 58 -8.13 4.98 10.76
CA SER A 58 -7.01 4.26 11.37
C SER A 58 -6.03 5.22 12.03
N ASP A 59 -5.41 4.75 13.13
CA ASP A 59 -4.23 5.41 13.67
C ASP A 59 -3.09 5.34 12.66
N LYS A 60 -2.04 6.14 12.88
CA LYS A 60 -0.88 6.15 11.99
C LYS A 60 -0.37 4.72 11.79
N PRO A 61 -0.38 4.23 10.55
CA PRO A 61 0.03 2.85 10.29
C PRO A 61 1.54 2.71 10.27
N THR A 62 2.00 1.52 10.67
CA THR A 62 3.39 1.11 10.48
C THR A 62 3.54 0.45 9.11
N PHE A 63 4.76 0.33 8.60
CA PHE A 63 4.99 -0.37 7.34
C PHE A 63 4.50 -1.82 7.38
N PRO A 64 4.76 -2.60 8.44
CA PRO A 64 4.19 -3.96 8.52
C PRO A 64 2.67 -4.00 8.44
N LYS A 65 1.99 -3.05 9.08
CA LYS A 65 0.53 -2.97 9.01
C LYS A 65 0.05 -2.65 7.60
N ILE A 66 0.68 -1.68 6.94
CA ILE A 66 0.34 -1.32 5.56
C ILE A 66 0.54 -2.53 4.66
N TYR A 67 1.65 -3.22 4.81
CA TYR A 67 1.95 -4.41 4.02
C TYR A 67 0.91 -5.50 4.22
N ALA A 68 0.52 -5.78 5.46
CA ALA A 68 -0.49 -6.79 5.77
C ALA A 68 -1.84 -6.44 5.13
N GLU A 69 -2.24 -5.19 5.21
CA GLU A 69 -3.49 -4.74 4.59
C GLU A 69 -3.40 -4.77 3.06
N CYS A 70 -2.25 -4.44 2.50
CA CYS A 70 -2.02 -4.56 1.06
C CYS A 70 -2.18 -5.99 0.58
N ARG A 71 -1.64 -6.95 1.33
CA ARG A 71 -1.76 -8.37 0.97
C ARG A 71 -3.21 -8.82 0.97
N LYS A 72 -3.99 -8.40 1.94
CA LYS A 72 -5.41 -8.71 2.00
C LYS A 72 -6.15 -8.15 0.79
N LEU A 73 -5.91 -6.89 0.48
CA LEU A 73 -6.56 -6.22 -0.64
C LEU A 73 -6.13 -6.83 -1.97
N TYR A 74 -4.86 -7.13 -2.13
CA TYR A 74 -4.33 -7.72 -3.35
C TYR A 74 -4.94 -9.11 -3.58
N SER A 75 -4.99 -9.94 -2.56
CA SER A 75 -5.62 -11.27 -2.65
C SER A 75 -7.09 -11.17 -3.02
N LYS A 76 -7.80 -10.22 -2.40
CA LYS A 76 -9.21 -9.98 -2.70
C LYS A 76 -9.40 -9.56 -4.15
N LYS A 77 -8.59 -8.64 -4.65
CA LYS A 77 -8.68 -8.18 -6.04
C LYS A 77 -8.36 -9.29 -7.03
N LEU A 78 -7.38 -10.12 -6.74
CA LEU A 78 -7.05 -11.27 -7.59
C LEU A 78 -8.20 -12.26 -7.62
N ASN A 79 -8.82 -12.54 -6.48
CA ASN A 79 -9.97 -13.42 -6.41
C ASN A 79 -11.15 -12.86 -7.20
N GLU A 80 -11.40 -11.57 -7.10
CA GLU A 80 -12.46 -10.91 -7.86
C GLU A 80 -12.24 -11.03 -9.37
N VAL A 81 -10.99 -10.82 -9.80
CA VAL A 81 -10.64 -10.96 -11.21
C VAL A 81 -10.81 -12.40 -11.68
N ASP A 82 -10.34 -13.37 -10.90
CA ASP A 82 -10.49 -14.79 -11.23
C ASP A 82 -11.96 -15.19 -11.31
N MET A 83 -12.76 -14.75 -10.35
CA MET A 83 -14.19 -15.04 -10.34
C MET A 83 -14.89 -14.40 -11.55
N ALA A 84 -14.58 -13.14 -11.83
CA ALA A 84 -15.15 -12.45 -12.96
C ALA A 84 -14.75 -13.12 -14.27
N GLY A 85 -13.49 -13.51 -14.39
CA GLY A 85 -13.00 -14.23 -15.56
C GLY A 85 -13.68 -15.58 -15.73
N GLY A 86 -13.86 -16.30 -14.63
CA GLY A 86 -14.56 -17.57 -14.63
C GLY A 86 -16.02 -17.44 -15.05
N LEU A 87 -16.69 -16.44 -14.50
CA LEU A 87 -18.09 -16.17 -14.85
C LEU A 87 -18.22 -15.83 -16.32
N ASN A 88 -17.36 -14.99 -16.82
CA ASN A 88 -17.39 -14.60 -18.24
C ASN A 88 -17.19 -15.81 -19.15
N LYS A 89 -16.30 -16.72 -18.76
CA LYS A 89 -16.08 -17.95 -19.53
C LYS A 89 -17.31 -18.84 -19.52
N ASP A 90 -17.98 -18.90 -18.40
CA ASP A 90 -19.19 -19.73 -18.26
C ASP A 90 -20.34 -19.16 -19.08
N GLU A 91 -20.40 -17.85 -19.23
CA GLU A 91 -21.39 -17.20 -20.05
C GLU A 91 -21.11 -17.36 -21.56
N LEU A 92 -19.88 -17.59 -21.89
CA LEU A 92 -19.49 -17.77 -23.28
C LEU A 92 -19.76 -19.18 -23.76
#